data_7cb62cfc78d59449b664996201d3fab8
#
_entry.id   7cb62cfc78d59449b664996201d3fab8
#
_cell.length_a   1.000
_cell.length_b   1.000
_cell.length_c   1.000
_cell.angle_alpha   90.00
_cell.angle_beta   90.00
_cell.angle_gamma   90.00
#
_symmetry.space_group_name_H-M   'P 1'
#
loop_
_entity.id
_entity.type
_entity.pdbx_description
1 polymer ?
#
loop_
_entity_poly.entity_id
_entity_poly.type
_entity_poly.pdbx_seq_one_letter_code
_entity_poly.pdbx_strand_id
1 'polypeptide(L)'
;MASEKEGFSLSETRLADFMQSTAQKEHVGLIIRKRGKNSSSGMYEGYEKKRGALLSLCEYILYEKDDFYKKVNISREYENILTLDEDSFLYNADELCAVLKHPMNSQYAVAALCGKPYLFSQNKNAFTAIFNAGGGIDTYSSYCVNFERDVLNCSNYTGKGCFRIREFNERVGNLFEDNTILSHDFIEGAFAKTVVTNYDVFEECPDSYSRFEARRLRWLRGDVQLLPYLFDSIRTKDGTPAKNTLTLTQKRHIFCNILSSFIALTLLVGLICAAFSGSVGFWSVLLFCLAHRVLAAILALPINLKALMYSIIYSFMDIVMLPYRALADTGAAMLSIIRLIRKKNLMIWQTFAHAKGSRVYIAVNIIFSVAMATTFAVLLKSVFLILALIFFCVVAMPGLSKQKQKKNGAKNQRFLKNT
;
A
#
# COMPACT_ATOMS: atom_id res chain seq x y z
N MET A 1 -6.15 1.87 19.30
CA MET A 1 -5.74 3.29 19.28
C MET A 1 -4.54 3.48 20.19
N ALA A 2 -3.64 4.42 19.88
CA ALA A 2 -2.53 4.76 20.76
C ALA A 2 -3.06 5.53 21.99
N SER A 3 -2.49 5.30 23.16
CA SER A 3 -2.92 5.89 24.44
C SER A 3 -1.69 6.23 25.29
N GLU A 4 -1.81 7.24 26.13
CA GLU A 4 -0.78 7.55 27.14
C GLU A 4 -0.80 6.54 28.30
N LYS A 5 -1.88 5.79 28.45
CA LYS A 5 -2.10 4.80 29.52
C LYS A 5 -2.03 3.37 28.98
N GLU A 6 -1.47 2.45 29.73
CA GLU A 6 -1.38 1.03 29.40
C GLU A 6 -2.76 0.37 29.28
N GLY A 7 -3.68 0.68 30.18
CA GLY A 7 -5.02 0.11 30.23
C GLY A 7 -5.97 0.66 29.17
N PHE A 8 -7.06 -0.06 28.97
CA PHE A 8 -8.18 0.39 28.13
C PHE A 8 -9.02 1.44 28.86
N SER A 9 -9.45 2.46 28.15
CA SER A 9 -10.46 3.40 28.64
C SER A 9 -11.82 2.72 28.84
N LEU A 10 -12.70 3.34 29.61
CA LEU A 10 -14.05 2.78 29.84
C LEU A 10 -14.84 2.54 28.54
N SER A 11 -14.70 3.45 27.55
CA SER A 11 -15.33 3.30 26.25
C SER A 11 -14.75 2.14 25.44
N GLU A 12 -13.45 1.94 25.49
CA GLU A 12 -12.77 0.83 24.81
C GLU A 12 -13.07 -0.51 25.48
N THR A 13 -13.19 -0.54 26.82
CA THR A 13 -13.61 -1.72 27.55
C THR A 13 -15.03 -2.12 27.15
N ARG A 14 -15.98 -1.16 27.11
CA ARG A 14 -17.35 -1.41 26.64
C ARG A 14 -17.41 -1.92 25.20
N LEU A 15 -16.58 -1.35 24.33
CA LEU A 15 -16.47 -1.84 22.95
C LEU A 15 -15.94 -3.28 22.91
N ALA A 16 -14.90 -3.59 23.70
CA ALA A 16 -14.34 -4.93 23.79
C ALA A 16 -15.37 -5.95 24.34
N ASP A 17 -16.20 -5.54 25.32
CA ASP A 17 -17.30 -6.37 25.86
C ASP A 17 -18.37 -6.62 24.81
N PHE A 18 -18.75 -5.59 24.05
CA PHE A 18 -19.68 -5.71 22.93
C PHE A 18 -19.14 -6.63 21.84
N MET A 19 -17.88 -6.48 21.44
CA MET A 19 -17.23 -7.37 20.46
C MET A 19 -17.18 -8.81 20.95
N GLN A 20 -16.91 -9.03 22.24
CA GLN A 20 -16.87 -10.35 22.85
C GLN A 20 -18.27 -11.02 22.78
N SER A 21 -19.32 -10.32 23.19
CA SER A 21 -20.70 -10.85 23.17
C SER A 21 -21.16 -11.15 21.74
N THR A 22 -20.78 -10.29 20.79
CA THR A 22 -21.08 -10.52 19.38
C THR A 22 -20.32 -11.73 18.83
N ALA A 23 -19.03 -11.87 19.11
CA ALA A 23 -18.23 -13.00 18.67
C ALA A 23 -18.75 -14.33 19.22
N GLN A 24 -19.21 -14.35 20.48
CA GLN A 24 -19.86 -15.54 21.09
C GLN A 24 -21.16 -15.88 20.39
N LYS A 25 -22.01 -14.88 20.12
CA LYS A 25 -23.30 -15.08 19.46
C LYS A 25 -23.15 -15.58 18.01
N GLU A 26 -22.22 -15.00 17.27
CA GLU A 26 -22.01 -15.32 15.85
C GLU A 26 -21.00 -16.47 15.65
N HIS A 27 -20.55 -17.11 16.72
CA HIS A 27 -19.53 -18.18 16.69
C HIS A 27 -18.23 -17.83 15.96
N VAL A 28 -17.83 -16.56 16.01
CA VAL A 28 -16.60 -16.04 15.37
C VAL A 28 -15.48 -15.96 16.40
N GLY A 29 -14.26 -16.27 15.96
CA GLY A 29 -13.07 -16.07 16.78
C GLY A 29 -12.77 -14.59 17.01
N LEU A 30 -12.44 -14.22 18.24
CA LEU A 30 -12.02 -12.85 18.59
C LEU A 30 -10.73 -12.88 19.42
N ILE A 31 -9.76 -12.08 19.02
CA ILE A 31 -8.60 -11.74 19.84
C ILE A 31 -8.45 -10.24 19.96
N ILE A 32 -8.29 -9.75 21.18
CA ILE A 32 -7.92 -8.37 21.50
C ILE A 32 -6.62 -8.43 22.27
N ARG A 33 -5.56 -7.85 21.72
CA ARG A 33 -4.23 -7.85 22.35
C ARG A 33 -4.14 -6.84 23.47
N LYS A 34 -3.28 -7.12 24.44
CA LYS A 34 -2.79 -6.11 25.39
C LYS A 34 -2.03 -5.02 24.63
N ARG A 35 -1.98 -3.84 25.21
CA ARG A 35 -1.15 -2.75 24.69
C ARG A 35 0.26 -2.88 25.23
N GLY A 36 1.25 -2.67 24.38
CA GLY A 36 2.65 -2.52 24.75
C GLY A 36 3.10 -1.07 24.61
N LYS A 37 4.06 -0.67 25.40
CA LYS A 37 4.68 0.66 25.27
C LYS A 37 5.59 0.69 24.05
N ASN A 38 5.26 1.53 23.08
CA ASN A 38 6.12 1.74 21.92
C ASN A 38 7.29 2.67 22.31
N SER A 39 8.51 2.16 22.27
CA SER A 39 9.73 2.90 22.64
C SER A 39 9.98 4.12 21.73
N SER A 40 9.53 4.08 20.47
CA SER A 40 9.76 5.16 19.51
C SER A 40 8.75 6.31 19.65
N SER A 41 7.52 6.06 20.10
CA SER A 41 6.47 7.06 20.28
C SER A 41 6.20 7.40 21.76
N GLY A 42 6.64 6.53 22.70
CA GLY A 42 6.32 6.63 24.10
C GLY A 42 4.88 6.29 24.48
N MET A 43 4.04 5.98 23.51
CA MET A 43 2.62 5.68 23.67
C MET A 43 2.38 4.19 23.86
N TYR A 44 1.29 3.83 24.55
CA TYR A 44 0.80 2.45 24.61
C TYR A 44 -0.10 2.16 23.42
N GLU A 45 0.25 1.15 22.63
CA GLU A 45 -0.50 0.76 21.43
C GLU A 45 -0.37 -0.75 21.17
N GLY A 46 -1.18 -1.29 20.27
CA GLY A 46 -0.96 -2.63 19.73
C GLY A 46 0.34 -2.62 18.92
N TYR A 47 1.43 -3.16 19.52
CA TYR A 47 2.74 -3.16 18.87
C TYR A 47 2.67 -3.87 17.51
N GLU A 48 3.49 -3.41 16.54
CA GLU A 48 3.55 -3.99 15.19
C GLU A 48 2.19 -4.10 14.47
N LYS A 49 1.15 -3.48 14.97
CA LYS A 49 -0.20 -3.42 14.34
C LYS A 49 -0.68 -4.80 13.85
N LYS A 50 -0.98 -4.97 12.54
CA LYS A 50 -1.45 -6.24 11.94
C LYS A 50 -0.41 -7.34 12.11
N ARG A 51 0.86 -7.06 11.78
CA ARG A 51 1.96 -8.02 11.91
C ARG A 51 2.07 -8.56 13.33
N GLY A 52 2.11 -7.69 14.33
CA GLY A 52 2.17 -8.11 15.72
C GLY A 52 0.94 -8.91 16.16
N ALA A 53 -0.26 -8.63 15.61
CA ALA A 53 -1.45 -9.45 15.88
C ALA A 53 -1.29 -10.88 15.34
N LEU A 54 -0.77 -11.01 14.12
CA LEU A 54 -0.53 -12.31 13.50
C LEU A 54 0.57 -13.09 14.23
N LEU A 55 1.68 -12.43 14.60
CA LEU A 55 2.75 -13.07 15.38
C LEU A 55 2.28 -13.51 16.77
N SER A 56 1.51 -12.67 17.47
CA SER A 56 0.92 -13.06 18.77
C SER A 56 -0.02 -14.27 18.63
N LEU A 57 -0.78 -14.34 17.54
CA LEU A 57 -1.62 -15.50 17.26
C LEU A 57 -0.78 -16.76 16.95
N CYS A 58 0.29 -16.63 16.15
CA CYS A 58 1.22 -17.73 15.90
C CYS A 58 1.88 -18.21 17.19
N GLU A 59 2.38 -17.31 18.03
CA GLU A 59 3.00 -17.64 19.32
C GLU A 59 2.01 -18.32 20.28
N TYR A 60 0.75 -17.92 20.26
CA TYR A 60 -0.30 -18.58 21.03
C TYR A 60 -0.58 -19.99 20.55
N ILE A 61 -0.72 -20.18 19.23
CA ILE A 61 -1.00 -21.51 18.64
C ILE A 61 0.18 -22.46 18.87
N LEU A 62 1.41 -22.00 18.64
CA LEU A 62 2.60 -22.85 18.71
C LEU A 62 3.12 -23.10 20.14
N TYR A 63 3.07 -22.08 21.00
CA TYR A 63 3.79 -22.06 22.28
C TYR A 63 2.91 -21.73 23.49
N GLU A 64 1.60 -21.63 23.34
CA GLU A 64 0.64 -21.24 24.41
C GLU A 64 0.87 -19.85 25.03
N LYS A 65 1.62 -19.00 24.36
CA LYS A 65 1.91 -17.67 24.85
C LYS A 65 0.68 -16.78 24.75
N ASP A 66 0.01 -16.52 25.89
CA ASP A 66 -1.23 -15.76 25.97
C ASP A 66 -0.97 -14.29 26.32
N ASP A 67 -0.86 -13.46 25.28
CA ASP A 67 -0.69 -12.00 25.39
C ASP A 67 -1.96 -11.23 25.00
N PHE A 68 -3.12 -11.83 25.24
CA PHE A 68 -4.40 -11.24 24.89
C PHE A 68 -5.12 -10.62 26.10
N TYR A 69 -5.77 -9.47 25.85
CA TYR A 69 -6.72 -8.87 26.78
C TYR A 69 -8.03 -9.63 26.81
N LYS A 70 -8.51 -10.02 25.61
CA LYS A 70 -9.69 -10.91 25.42
C LYS A 70 -9.44 -11.92 24.32
N LYS A 71 -9.97 -13.12 24.54
CA LYS A 71 -9.89 -14.24 23.59
C LYS A 71 -11.18 -15.05 23.66
N VAL A 72 -11.78 -15.30 22.50
CA VAL A 72 -13.06 -16.04 22.37
C VAL A 72 -12.99 -16.94 21.15
N ASN A 73 -13.43 -18.18 21.26
CA ASN A 73 -13.56 -19.15 20.17
C ASN A 73 -12.28 -19.35 19.34
N ILE A 74 -11.11 -19.37 19.96
CA ILE A 74 -9.82 -19.57 19.28
C ILE A 74 -9.30 -20.98 19.61
N SER A 75 -9.16 -21.84 18.59
CA SER A 75 -8.48 -23.13 18.69
C SER A 75 -6.97 -22.97 18.52
N ARG A 76 -6.22 -23.99 18.91
CA ARG A 76 -4.78 -24.14 18.69
C ARG A 76 -4.43 -25.21 17.66
N GLU A 77 -5.43 -25.83 17.07
CA GLU A 77 -5.27 -26.95 16.11
C GLU A 77 -5.07 -26.48 14.67
N TYR A 78 -4.86 -25.18 14.46
CA TYR A 78 -4.63 -24.63 13.12
C TYR A 78 -3.18 -24.82 12.68
N GLU A 79 -2.99 -25.26 11.44
CA GLU A 79 -1.68 -25.34 10.78
C GLU A 79 -1.43 -24.14 9.87
N ASN A 80 -2.50 -23.58 9.34
CA ASN A 80 -2.45 -22.49 8.36
C ASN A 80 -3.33 -21.31 8.80
N ILE A 81 -2.92 -20.09 8.44
CA ILE A 81 -3.71 -18.87 8.64
C ILE A 81 -3.89 -18.19 7.29
N LEU A 82 -5.13 -17.93 6.91
CA LEU A 82 -5.48 -17.03 5.83
C LEU A 82 -5.61 -15.60 6.36
N THR A 83 -4.81 -14.68 5.83
CA THR A 83 -4.86 -13.26 6.20
C THR A 83 -5.57 -12.44 5.15
N LEU A 84 -6.46 -11.58 5.60
CA LEU A 84 -7.20 -10.63 4.79
C LEU A 84 -7.18 -9.26 5.49
N ASP A 85 -7.52 -8.20 4.76
CA ASP A 85 -7.81 -6.90 5.33
C ASP A 85 -9.33 -6.74 5.57
N GLU A 86 -9.74 -5.76 6.38
CA GLU A 86 -11.15 -5.54 6.72
C GLU A 86 -12.03 -5.19 5.51
N ASP A 87 -11.42 -4.70 4.43
CA ASP A 87 -12.05 -4.34 3.16
C ASP A 87 -11.89 -5.40 2.07
N SER A 88 -11.30 -6.56 2.41
CA SER A 88 -11.12 -7.66 1.47
C SER A 88 -12.41 -8.42 1.24
N PHE A 89 -12.71 -8.71 -0.02
CA PHE A 89 -13.85 -9.50 -0.44
C PHE A 89 -13.40 -10.74 -1.24
N LEU A 90 -13.88 -11.92 -0.81
CA LEU A 90 -13.69 -13.19 -1.49
C LEU A 90 -14.97 -13.57 -2.23
N TYR A 91 -14.85 -14.08 -3.45
CA TYR A 91 -16.03 -14.44 -4.25
C TYR A 91 -16.40 -15.93 -4.16
N ASN A 92 -15.45 -16.82 -3.92
CA ASN A 92 -15.66 -18.26 -3.87
C ASN A 92 -14.67 -18.93 -2.91
N ALA A 93 -15.16 -19.40 -1.76
CA ALA A 93 -14.30 -20.03 -0.75
C ALA A 93 -13.77 -21.41 -1.20
N ASP A 94 -14.56 -22.17 -1.94
CA ASP A 94 -14.18 -23.51 -2.40
C ASP A 94 -13.03 -23.42 -3.43
N GLU A 95 -13.13 -22.47 -4.35
CA GLU A 95 -12.07 -22.18 -5.31
C GLU A 95 -10.80 -21.70 -4.61
N LEU A 96 -10.92 -20.85 -3.59
CA LEU A 96 -9.79 -20.42 -2.77
C LEU A 96 -9.11 -21.62 -2.12
N CYS A 97 -9.87 -22.49 -1.48
CA CYS A 97 -9.34 -23.71 -0.85
C CYS A 97 -8.62 -24.61 -1.87
N ALA A 98 -9.20 -24.80 -3.05
CA ALA A 98 -8.61 -25.60 -4.11
C ALA A 98 -7.28 -25.01 -4.60
N VAL A 99 -7.22 -23.67 -4.80
CA VAL A 99 -6.01 -22.95 -5.23
C VAL A 99 -4.91 -22.98 -4.17
N LEU A 100 -5.26 -22.94 -2.89
CA LEU A 100 -4.31 -22.96 -1.78
C LEU A 100 -3.75 -24.36 -1.46
N LYS A 101 -4.46 -25.43 -1.80
CA LYS A 101 -4.09 -26.82 -1.45
C LYS A 101 -2.68 -27.21 -1.89
N HIS A 102 -2.31 -26.93 -3.13
CA HIS A 102 -0.99 -27.29 -3.66
C HIS A 102 0.15 -26.44 -3.06
N PRO A 103 0.08 -25.10 -3.05
CA PRO A 103 1.10 -24.25 -2.43
C PRO A 103 1.36 -24.58 -0.96
N MET A 104 0.32 -24.86 -0.19
CA MET A 104 0.45 -25.15 1.24
C MET A 104 1.06 -26.52 1.54
N ASN A 105 1.07 -27.42 0.57
CA ASN A 105 1.74 -28.73 0.66
C ASN A 105 3.14 -28.71 0.01
N SER A 106 3.70 -27.56 -0.29
CA SER A 106 4.99 -27.41 -0.97
C SER A 106 6.07 -26.82 -0.05
N GLN A 107 7.20 -26.42 -0.65
CA GLN A 107 8.31 -25.77 0.06
C GLN A 107 8.04 -24.30 0.47
N TYR A 108 6.97 -23.69 -0.02
CA TYR A 108 6.63 -22.29 0.25
C TYR A 108 5.94 -22.16 1.61
N ALA A 109 6.32 -21.14 2.37
CA ALA A 109 5.67 -20.85 3.63
C ALA A 109 4.46 -19.91 3.45
N VAL A 110 4.41 -19.17 2.35
CA VAL A 110 3.33 -18.21 2.03
C VAL A 110 2.80 -18.47 0.63
N ALA A 111 1.47 -18.53 0.49
CA ALA A 111 0.73 -18.47 -0.76
C ALA A 111 0.01 -17.12 -0.83
N ALA A 112 0.57 -16.18 -1.58
CA ALA A 112 0.03 -14.83 -1.74
C ALA A 112 -1.18 -14.82 -2.67
N LEU A 113 -2.19 -14.03 -2.34
CA LEU A 113 -3.38 -13.79 -3.16
C LEU A 113 -3.20 -12.50 -3.98
N CYS A 114 -3.86 -12.44 -5.14
CA CYS A 114 -3.82 -11.29 -6.02
C CYS A 114 -4.81 -10.22 -5.57
N GLY A 115 -4.31 -9.05 -5.13
CA GLY A 115 -5.16 -7.91 -4.80
C GLY A 115 -5.70 -7.24 -6.07
N LYS A 116 -7.02 -7.13 -6.19
CA LYS A 116 -7.68 -6.38 -7.27
C LYS A 116 -8.58 -5.29 -6.70
N PRO A 117 -8.63 -4.11 -7.32
CA PRO A 117 -9.56 -3.09 -6.90
C PRO A 117 -11.00 -3.55 -7.12
N TYR A 118 -11.86 -3.29 -6.14
CA TYR A 118 -13.29 -3.62 -6.23
C TYR A 118 -13.98 -2.73 -7.25
N LEU A 119 -14.20 -3.26 -8.45
CA LEU A 119 -14.81 -2.54 -9.57
C LEU A 119 -16.28 -2.16 -9.35
N PHE A 120 -16.93 -2.79 -8.37
CA PHE A 120 -18.34 -2.59 -8.05
C PHE A 120 -18.56 -1.67 -6.86
N SER A 121 -17.53 -0.99 -6.36
CA SER A 121 -17.71 -0.07 -5.25
C SER A 121 -18.77 0.98 -5.61
N GLN A 122 -19.65 1.25 -4.65
CA GLN A 122 -20.75 2.21 -4.80
C GLN A 122 -20.26 3.65 -5.03
N ASN A 123 -18.96 3.89 -4.93
CA ASN A 123 -18.28 5.16 -5.06
C ASN A 123 -17.62 5.36 -6.43
N LYS A 124 -18.28 4.91 -7.51
CA LYS A 124 -17.80 5.20 -8.87
C LYS A 124 -17.87 6.70 -9.13
N ASN A 125 -16.71 7.33 -9.21
CA ASN A 125 -16.57 8.73 -9.62
C ASN A 125 -15.52 8.84 -10.74
N ALA A 126 -15.36 10.02 -11.32
CA ALA A 126 -14.38 10.24 -12.38
C ALA A 126 -12.94 9.92 -11.91
N PHE A 127 -12.61 10.19 -10.65
CA PHE A 127 -11.31 9.86 -10.07
C PHE A 127 -11.06 8.34 -10.08
N THR A 128 -11.98 7.55 -9.54
CA THR A 128 -11.83 6.07 -9.51
C THR A 128 -11.76 5.49 -10.91
N ALA A 129 -12.51 6.03 -11.87
CA ALA A 129 -12.45 5.60 -13.26
C ALA A 129 -11.09 5.85 -13.89
N ILE A 130 -10.45 6.99 -13.63
CA ILE A 130 -9.16 7.37 -14.21
C ILE A 130 -8.00 6.67 -13.49
N PHE A 131 -7.98 6.73 -12.15
CA PHE A 131 -6.85 6.25 -11.36
C PHE A 131 -6.85 4.73 -11.16
N ASN A 132 -8.00 4.06 -11.31
CA ASN A 132 -8.14 2.62 -11.21
C ASN A 132 -8.49 1.95 -12.54
N ALA A 133 -8.50 2.68 -13.65
CA ALA A 133 -9.04 2.22 -14.94
C ALA A 133 -8.15 1.22 -15.69
N GLY A 134 -6.90 1.08 -15.32
CA GLY A 134 -6.02 0.03 -15.88
C GLY A 134 -6.44 -1.39 -15.46
N GLY A 135 -7.71 -1.61 -15.07
CA GLY A 135 -8.21 -2.87 -14.52
C GLY A 135 -7.79 -3.09 -13.08
N GLY A 136 -7.18 -2.06 -12.45
CA GLY A 136 -6.61 -2.19 -11.13
C GLY A 136 -5.51 -3.24 -11.05
N ILE A 137 -4.93 -3.58 -12.18
CA ILE A 137 -3.79 -4.49 -12.21
C ILE A 137 -2.62 -3.71 -11.66
N ASP A 138 -2.45 -3.82 -10.36
CA ASP A 138 -1.15 -3.61 -9.77
C ASP A 138 -0.29 -4.81 -10.20
N THR A 139 0.68 -4.56 -11.06
CA THR A 139 1.63 -5.59 -11.50
C THR A 139 2.35 -6.24 -10.32
N TYR A 140 2.45 -5.51 -9.21
CA TYR A 140 3.03 -5.99 -7.97
C TYR A 140 2.23 -7.12 -7.31
N SER A 141 0.90 -7.09 -7.39
CA SER A 141 0.00 -8.07 -6.75
C SER A 141 -0.74 -8.97 -7.74
N SER A 142 -0.50 -8.86 -9.05
CA SER A 142 -1.25 -9.63 -10.05
C SER A 142 -0.55 -10.94 -10.41
N TYR A 143 -1.37 -11.93 -10.85
CA TYR A 143 -0.88 -13.19 -11.40
C TYR A 143 -0.48 -13.09 -12.88
N CYS A 144 -0.63 -11.95 -13.51
CA CYS A 144 -0.19 -11.73 -14.90
C CYS A 144 1.29 -12.08 -15.06
N VAL A 145 1.72 -12.37 -16.28
CA VAL A 145 3.13 -12.60 -16.61
C VAL A 145 3.99 -11.50 -16.00
N ASN A 146 4.87 -11.89 -15.11
CA ASN A 146 5.72 -10.97 -14.37
C ASN A 146 7.16 -11.50 -14.42
N PHE A 147 8.04 -10.76 -15.09
CA PHE A 147 9.43 -11.15 -15.29
C PHE A 147 10.16 -11.39 -13.95
N GLU A 148 9.90 -10.58 -12.94
CA GLU A 148 10.57 -10.72 -11.63
C GLU A 148 10.16 -12.01 -10.92
N ARG A 149 8.87 -12.39 -11.01
CA ARG A 149 8.39 -13.64 -10.46
C ARG A 149 8.80 -14.85 -11.31
N ASP A 150 8.59 -14.77 -12.63
CA ASP A 150 8.63 -15.94 -13.51
C ASP A 150 10.08 -16.31 -13.90
N VAL A 151 10.95 -15.30 -14.04
CA VAL A 151 12.35 -15.48 -14.44
C VAL A 151 13.30 -15.35 -13.25
N LEU A 152 13.06 -14.37 -12.37
CA LEU A 152 13.95 -14.06 -11.25
C LEU A 152 13.51 -14.72 -9.94
N ASN A 153 12.41 -15.47 -9.94
CA ASN A 153 11.84 -16.17 -8.78
C ASN A 153 11.63 -15.25 -7.56
N CYS A 154 11.20 -14.01 -7.82
CA CYS A 154 10.94 -12.99 -6.82
C CYS A 154 9.42 -12.75 -6.73
N SER A 155 8.76 -13.46 -5.85
CA SER A 155 7.32 -13.33 -5.62
C SER A 155 7.03 -12.28 -4.55
N ASN A 156 5.98 -11.50 -4.77
CA ASN A 156 5.56 -10.44 -3.87
C ASN A 156 4.42 -10.93 -2.96
N TYR A 157 4.49 -10.53 -1.70
CA TYR A 157 3.41 -10.70 -0.73
C TYR A 157 2.90 -9.32 -0.32
N THR A 158 1.59 -9.15 -0.31
CA THR A 158 0.93 -7.86 -0.06
C THR A 158 0.08 -7.87 1.21
N GLY A 159 0.37 -8.79 2.13
CA GLY A 159 -0.36 -8.94 3.38
C GLY A 159 -1.67 -9.72 3.26
N LYS A 160 -1.96 -10.27 2.07
CA LYS A 160 -3.11 -11.13 1.80
C LYS A 160 -2.65 -12.46 1.26
N GLY A 161 -3.00 -13.53 1.95
CA GLY A 161 -2.58 -14.86 1.59
C GLY A 161 -2.68 -15.83 2.73
N CYS A 162 -2.40 -17.08 2.41
CA CYS A 162 -2.32 -18.16 3.36
C CYS A 162 -0.87 -18.43 3.72
N PHE A 163 -0.58 -18.63 4.99
CA PHE A 163 0.75 -19.03 5.43
C PHE A 163 0.70 -20.19 6.42
N ARG A 164 1.72 -21.03 6.37
CA ARG A 164 1.94 -22.10 7.34
C ARG A 164 2.52 -21.52 8.61
N ILE A 165 1.82 -21.71 9.73
CA ILE A 165 2.09 -21.01 11.01
C ILE A 165 3.52 -21.27 11.48
N ARG A 166 3.94 -22.54 11.54
CA ARG A 166 5.26 -22.91 12.04
C ARG A 166 6.38 -22.35 11.18
N GLU A 167 6.34 -22.61 9.88
CA GLU A 167 7.40 -22.17 8.95
C GLU A 167 7.47 -20.66 8.81
N PHE A 168 6.33 -19.98 8.84
CA PHE A 168 6.29 -18.52 8.84
C PHE A 168 6.92 -17.96 10.12
N ASN A 169 6.53 -18.47 11.28
CA ASN A 169 7.06 -18.01 12.56
C ASN A 169 8.57 -18.27 12.71
N GLU A 170 9.05 -19.43 12.27
CA GLU A 170 10.48 -19.77 12.29
C GLU A 170 11.31 -18.86 11.38
N ARG A 171 10.79 -18.52 10.18
CA ARG A 171 11.52 -17.71 9.18
C ARG A 171 11.43 -16.22 9.42
N VAL A 172 10.33 -15.73 10.00
CA VAL A 172 10.00 -14.31 10.03
C VAL A 172 9.78 -13.78 11.46
N GLY A 173 9.39 -14.65 12.40
CA GLY A 173 8.95 -14.24 13.75
C GLY A 173 9.94 -13.40 14.51
N ASN A 174 11.23 -13.73 14.43
CA ASN A 174 12.30 -13.00 15.15
C ASN A 174 13.20 -12.16 14.22
N LEU A 175 12.83 -11.95 12.97
CA LEU A 175 13.73 -11.42 11.95
C LEU A 175 13.84 -9.90 11.94
N PHE A 176 12.86 -9.18 12.51
CA PHE A 176 12.77 -7.73 12.42
C PHE A 176 12.75 -7.04 13.77
N GLU A 177 13.48 -5.94 13.91
CA GLU A 177 13.41 -5.06 15.06
C GLU A 177 11.98 -4.49 15.18
N ASP A 178 11.37 -4.58 16.39
CA ASP A 178 9.98 -4.18 16.60
C ASP A 178 9.75 -2.68 16.32
N ASN A 179 8.58 -2.35 15.77
CA ASN A 179 8.14 -0.99 15.47
C ASN A 179 9.03 -0.20 14.50
N THR A 180 9.73 -0.88 13.58
CA THR A 180 10.66 -0.24 12.64
C THR A 180 10.12 -0.12 11.21
N ILE A 181 9.22 -1.02 10.78
CA ILE A 181 8.80 -1.15 9.38
C ILE A 181 7.31 -0.92 9.23
N LEU A 182 6.91 0.01 8.35
CA LEU A 182 5.51 0.31 8.02
C LEU A 182 4.89 -0.68 7.02
N SER A 183 5.66 -1.07 6.01
CA SER A 183 5.27 -1.99 4.94
C SER A 183 6.12 -3.24 5.01
N HIS A 184 5.77 -4.13 5.95
CA HIS A 184 6.54 -5.35 6.20
C HIS A 184 6.21 -6.49 5.23
N ASP A 185 5.07 -6.43 4.55
CA ASP A 185 4.53 -7.53 3.75
C ASP A 185 5.55 -8.06 2.72
N PHE A 186 6.16 -7.16 1.95
CA PHE A 186 7.17 -7.55 0.95
C PHE A 186 8.35 -8.30 1.57
N ILE A 187 8.90 -7.76 2.67
CA ILE A 187 10.09 -8.33 3.30
C ILE A 187 9.77 -9.67 3.99
N GLU A 188 8.59 -9.77 4.62
CA GLU A 188 8.10 -11.04 5.19
C GLU A 188 7.96 -12.10 4.10
N GLY A 189 7.33 -11.76 2.98
CA GLY A 189 7.18 -12.65 1.84
C GLY A 189 8.51 -13.10 1.27
N ALA A 190 9.50 -12.20 1.21
CA ALA A 190 10.83 -12.50 0.69
C ALA A 190 11.58 -13.52 1.57
N PHE A 191 11.53 -13.38 2.90
CA PHE A 191 12.15 -14.33 3.83
C PHE A 191 11.35 -15.62 3.98
N ALA A 192 10.02 -15.55 3.93
CA ALA A 192 9.15 -16.70 4.11
C ALA A 192 9.11 -17.64 2.88
N LYS A 193 9.66 -17.24 1.75
CA LYS A 193 9.52 -17.92 0.44
C LYS A 193 8.06 -17.97 0.01
N THR A 194 7.65 -16.94 -0.72
CA THR A 194 6.28 -16.78 -1.19
C THR A 194 6.09 -17.34 -2.59
N VAL A 195 4.92 -17.93 -2.84
CA VAL A 195 4.39 -18.19 -4.17
C VAL A 195 3.13 -17.36 -4.38
N VAL A 196 2.95 -16.77 -5.55
CA VAL A 196 1.72 -16.05 -5.91
C VAL A 196 0.73 -17.04 -6.51
N THR A 197 -0.51 -16.98 -6.04
CA THR A 197 -1.60 -17.84 -6.51
C THR A 197 -2.46 -17.12 -7.55
N ASN A 198 -3.19 -17.88 -8.34
CA ASN A 198 -4.15 -17.33 -9.30
C ASN A 198 -5.54 -17.20 -8.68
N TYR A 199 -5.64 -16.48 -7.55
CA TYR A 199 -6.91 -16.18 -6.92
C TYR A 199 -6.99 -14.69 -6.60
N ASP A 200 -8.07 -14.05 -7.06
CA ASP A 200 -8.27 -12.61 -6.91
C ASP A 200 -9.00 -12.28 -5.62
N VAL A 201 -8.43 -11.37 -4.84
CA VAL A 201 -9.09 -10.74 -3.69
C VAL A 201 -9.46 -9.32 -4.05
N PHE A 202 -10.72 -8.96 -3.90
CA PHE A 202 -11.19 -7.63 -4.21
C PHE A 202 -11.07 -6.70 -2.99
N GLU A 203 -10.64 -5.48 -3.24
CA GLU A 203 -10.36 -4.47 -2.22
C GLU A 203 -10.96 -3.12 -2.57
N GLU A 204 -11.23 -2.31 -1.54
CA GLU A 204 -11.63 -0.94 -1.75
C GLU A 204 -10.48 -0.08 -2.30
N CYS A 205 -10.84 0.80 -3.23
CA CYS A 205 -9.91 1.76 -3.81
C CYS A 205 -10.10 3.14 -3.20
N PRO A 206 -9.03 3.96 -3.12
CA PRO A 206 -9.18 5.36 -2.80
C PRO A 206 -10.15 6.04 -3.78
N ASP A 207 -11.13 6.74 -3.24
CA ASP A 207 -12.18 7.44 -3.99
C ASP A 207 -11.85 8.91 -4.29
N SER A 208 -10.70 9.38 -3.80
CA SER A 208 -10.25 10.75 -3.94
C SER A 208 -8.73 10.84 -4.01
N TYR A 209 -8.22 11.89 -4.64
CA TYR A 209 -6.79 12.11 -4.80
C TYR A 209 -6.06 12.19 -3.45
N SER A 210 -6.62 12.83 -2.44
CA SER A 210 -5.99 12.92 -1.12
C SER A 210 -5.85 11.58 -0.41
N ARG A 211 -6.83 10.68 -0.58
CA ARG A 211 -6.76 9.31 -0.05
C ARG A 211 -5.75 8.48 -0.83
N PHE A 212 -5.72 8.63 -2.15
CA PHE A 212 -4.74 7.98 -3.02
C PHE A 212 -3.32 8.40 -2.63
N GLU A 213 -3.06 9.70 -2.47
CA GLU A 213 -1.76 10.22 -2.06
C GLU A 213 -1.34 9.75 -0.65
N ALA A 214 -2.26 9.75 0.30
CA ALA A 214 -1.97 9.26 1.65
C ALA A 214 -1.54 7.78 1.63
N ARG A 215 -2.20 6.94 0.81
CA ARG A 215 -1.85 5.54 0.61
C ARG A 215 -0.48 5.41 -0.06
N ARG A 216 -0.24 6.15 -1.14
CA ARG A 216 1.00 6.13 -1.91
C ARG A 216 2.21 6.57 -1.08
N LEU A 217 2.10 7.69 -0.36
CA LEU A 217 3.17 8.19 0.50
C LEU A 217 3.46 7.26 1.70
N ARG A 218 2.45 6.53 2.18
CA ARG A 218 2.66 5.50 3.19
C ARG A 218 3.54 4.36 2.65
N TRP A 219 3.23 3.85 1.45
CA TRP A 219 4.00 2.80 0.83
C TRP A 219 5.43 3.24 0.54
N LEU A 220 5.60 4.41 -0.07
CA LEU A 220 6.91 5.00 -0.33
C LEU A 220 7.77 5.10 0.94
N ARG A 221 7.17 5.54 2.06
CA ARG A 221 7.88 5.58 3.34
C ARG A 221 8.25 4.18 3.85
N GLY A 222 7.36 3.22 3.66
CA GLY A 222 7.64 1.81 3.98
C GLY A 222 8.81 1.26 3.16
N ASP A 223 8.84 1.53 1.86
CA ASP A 223 9.92 1.10 0.98
C ASP A 223 11.27 1.69 1.41
N VAL A 224 11.31 2.99 1.73
CA VAL A 224 12.54 3.63 2.25
C VAL A 224 13.01 3.03 3.58
N GLN A 225 12.08 2.57 4.42
CA GLN A 225 12.44 1.91 5.68
C GLN A 225 13.12 0.54 5.47
N LEU A 226 13.02 -0.03 4.27
CA LEU A 226 13.74 -1.25 3.91
C LEU A 226 15.21 -1.01 3.53
N LEU A 227 15.71 0.22 3.55
CA LEU A 227 17.10 0.56 3.24
C LEU A 227 18.14 -0.31 4.00
N PRO A 228 17.98 -0.62 5.31
CA PRO A 228 18.91 -1.49 6.03
C PRO A 228 19.01 -2.91 5.45
N TYR A 229 17.98 -3.40 4.77
CA TYR A 229 17.95 -4.75 4.18
C TYR A 229 18.73 -4.88 2.86
N LEU A 230 19.32 -3.80 2.37
CA LEU A 230 20.28 -3.85 1.26
C LEU A 230 21.67 -4.36 1.70
N PHE A 231 21.98 -4.26 2.99
CA PHE A 231 23.25 -4.66 3.57
C PHE A 231 23.28 -6.16 3.92
N ASP A 232 24.46 -6.69 4.20
CA ASP A 232 24.66 -8.12 4.48
C ASP A 232 24.32 -8.52 5.92
N SER A 233 24.18 -7.56 6.81
CA SER A 233 23.75 -7.77 8.19
C SER A 233 22.48 -6.98 8.49
N ILE A 234 21.52 -7.64 9.14
CA ILE A 234 20.26 -7.06 9.61
C ILE A 234 20.15 -7.21 11.12
N ARG A 235 19.27 -6.45 11.75
CA ARG A 235 18.97 -6.60 13.17
C ARG A 235 17.72 -7.44 13.38
N THR A 236 17.83 -8.39 14.29
CA THR A 236 16.70 -9.22 14.73
C THR A 236 15.81 -8.44 15.71
N LYS A 237 14.71 -9.06 16.11
CA LYS A 237 13.79 -8.53 17.14
C LYS A 237 14.50 -8.17 18.43
N ASP A 238 15.46 -9.00 18.83
CA ASP A 238 16.27 -8.81 20.06
C ASP A 238 17.43 -7.82 19.87
N GLY A 239 17.53 -7.18 18.70
CA GLY A 239 18.58 -6.21 18.38
C GLY A 239 19.94 -6.84 18.04
N THR A 240 20.05 -8.18 18.04
CA THR A 240 21.27 -8.89 17.68
C THR A 240 21.50 -8.85 16.17
N PRO A 241 22.75 -8.79 15.69
CA PRO A 241 23.02 -8.87 14.27
C PRO A 241 22.81 -10.27 13.74
N ALA A 242 22.13 -10.39 12.59
CA ALA A 242 21.94 -11.62 11.85
C ALA A 242 22.37 -11.44 10.39
N LYS A 243 22.76 -12.55 9.74
CA LYS A 243 23.08 -12.52 8.32
C LYS A 243 21.82 -12.29 7.50
N ASN A 244 21.88 -11.34 6.58
CA ASN A 244 20.82 -11.10 5.63
C ASN A 244 20.83 -12.19 4.53
N THR A 245 19.79 -12.98 4.45
CA THR A 245 19.66 -14.09 3.50
C THR A 245 18.91 -13.69 2.21
N LEU A 246 18.56 -12.41 2.05
CA LEU A 246 17.94 -11.93 0.82
C LEU A 246 18.86 -12.11 -0.38
N THR A 247 18.29 -12.60 -1.48
CA THR A 247 18.98 -12.72 -2.76
C THR A 247 19.30 -11.36 -3.36
N LEU A 248 20.25 -11.32 -4.28
CA LEU A 248 20.60 -10.08 -5.02
C LEU A 248 19.37 -9.51 -5.76
N THR A 249 18.51 -10.38 -6.31
CA THR A 249 17.26 -9.98 -6.97
C THR A 249 16.30 -9.27 -6.01
N GLN A 250 16.11 -9.81 -4.81
CA GLN A 250 15.26 -9.19 -3.79
C GLN A 250 15.84 -7.87 -3.29
N LYS A 251 17.16 -7.79 -3.07
CA LYS A 251 17.85 -6.53 -2.75
C LYS A 251 17.70 -5.51 -3.88
N ARG A 252 17.85 -5.92 -5.15
CA ARG A 252 17.60 -5.07 -6.32
C ARG A 252 16.15 -4.53 -6.32
N HIS A 253 15.17 -5.38 -6.03
CA HIS A 253 13.78 -4.96 -5.95
C HIS A 253 13.57 -3.87 -4.89
N ILE A 254 14.07 -4.07 -3.67
CA ILE A 254 14.07 -3.05 -2.61
C ILE A 254 14.72 -1.75 -3.10
N PHE A 255 15.89 -1.84 -3.72
CA PHE A 255 16.60 -0.68 -4.23
C PHE A 255 15.80 0.07 -5.30
N CYS A 256 15.20 -0.64 -6.26
CA CYS A 256 14.34 -0.04 -7.27
C CYS A 256 13.10 0.66 -6.66
N ASN A 257 12.48 0.05 -5.64
CA ASN A 257 11.36 0.67 -4.92
C ASN A 257 11.79 1.97 -4.23
N ILE A 258 12.94 1.99 -3.58
CA ILE A 258 13.50 3.21 -2.98
C ILE A 258 13.77 4.27 -4.05
N LEU A 259 14.39 3.89 -5.17
CA LEU A 259 14.66 4.82 -6.28
C LEU A 259 13.38 5.39 -6.88
N SER A 260 12.29 4.63 -6.87
CA SER A 260 10.98 5.10 -7.37
C SER A 260 10.50 6.37 -6.67
N SER A 261 10.94 6.61 -5.42
CA SER A 261 10.67 7.82 -4.66
C SER A 261 11.25 9.10 -5.29
N PHE A 262 12.25 8.96 -6.15
CA PHE A 262 12.94 10.08 -6.80
C PHE A 262 12.57 10.25 -8.27
N ILE A 263 11.74 9.37 -8.84
CA ILE A 263 11.35 9.43 -10.26
C ILE A 263 10.69 10.76 -10.60
N ALA A 264 9.75 11.22 -9.78
CA ALA A 264 9.06 12.49 -10.02
C ALA A 264 10.04 13.69 -10.02
N LEU A 265 11.00 13.70 -9.10
CA LEU A 265 12.03 14.72 -9.06
C LEU A 265 12.93 14.65 -10.31
N THR A 266 13.38 13.46 -10.69
CA THR A 266 14.21 13.26 -11.87
C THR A 266 13.53 13.71 -13.16
N LEU A 267 12.24 13.36 -13.32
CA LEU A 267 11.44 13.79 -14.47
C LEU A 267 11.24 15.32 -14.47
N LEU A 268 11.00 15.93 -13.32
CA LEU A 268 10.85 17.37 -13.20
C LEU A 268 12.15 18.10 -13.59
N VAL A 269 13.27 17.66 -13.05
CA VAL A 269 14.59 18.22 -13.40
C VAL A 269 14.87 18.01 -14.88
N GLY A 270 14.59 16.83 -15.43
CA GLY A 270 14.71 16.53 -16.85
C GLY A 270 13.91 17.48 -17.75
N LEU A 271 12.65 17.75 -17.39
CA LEU A 271 11.80 18.72 -18.11
C LEU A 271 12.35 20.16 -18.03
N ILE A 272 12.85 20.55 -16.87
CA ILE A 272 13.47 21.89 -16.69
C ILE A 272 14.73 21.99 -17.58
N CYS A 273 15.64 21.03 -17.50
CA CYS A 273 16.85 21.03 -18.34
C CYS A 273 16.51 21.00 -19.84
N ALA A 274 15.50 20.23 -20.23
CA ALA A 274 15.03 20.16 -21.61
C ALA A 274 14.42 21.49 -22.09
N ALA A 275 13.74 22.23 -21.21
CA ALA A 275 13.21 23.56 -21.54
C ALA A 275 14.34 24.56 -21.82
N PHE A 276 15.44 24.50 -21.11
CA PHE A 276 16.64 25.31 -21.40
C PHE A 276 17.34 24.90 -22.69
N SER A 277 17.22 23.64 -23.12
CA SER A 277 17.76 23.16 -24.39
C SER A 277 16.91 23.54 -25.60
N GLY A 278 15.75 24.16 -25.38
CA GLY A 278 14.84 24.61 -26.43
C GLY A 278 13.58 23.76 -26.57
N SER A 279 12.67 24.20 -27.45
CA SER A 279 11.35 23.61 -27.58
C SER A 279 11.38 22.15 -28.02
N VAL A 280 12.26 21.74 -28.91
CA VAL A 280 12.37 20.36 -29.41
C VAL A 280 12.74 19.40 -28.26
N GLY A 281 13.74 19.76 -27.45
CA GLY A 281 14.16 18.95 -26.30
C GLY A 281 13.03 18.80 -25.28
N PHE A 282 12.34 19.90 -24.96
CA PHE A 282 11.19 19.87 -24.05
C PHE A 282 10.08 18.95 -24.52
N TRP A 283 9.63 19.09 -25.77
CA TRP A 283 8.56 18.27 -26.31
C TRP A 283 8.93 16.79 -26.42
N SER A 284 10.20 16.47 -26.71
CA SER A 284 10.71 15.11 -26.73
C SER A 284 10.63 14.45 -25.35
N VAL A 285 11.07 15.13 -24.29
CA VAL A 285 11.00 14.60 -22.91
C VAL A 285 9.54 14.51 -22.45
N LEU A 286 8.72 15.50 -22.75
CA LEU A 286 7.28 15.48 -22.42
C LEU A 286 6.57 14.31 -23.08
N LEU A 287 6.84 14.10 -24.38
CA LEU A 287 6.26 12.96 -25.14
C LEU A 287 6.71 11.62 -24.54
N PHE A 288 7.99 11.50 -24.18
CA PHE A 288 8.49 10.30 -23.49
C PHE A 288 7.77 10.04 -22.18
N CYS A 289 7.56 11.06 -21.35
CA CYS A 289 6.80 10.95 -20.09
C CYS A 289 5.34 10.51 -20.30
N LEU A 290 4.70 10.97 -21.38
CA LEU A 290 3.34 10.56 -21.73
C LEU A 290 3.29 9.15 -22.32
N ALA A 291 4.25 8.80 -23.16
CA ALA A 291 4.22 7.59 -23.98
C ALA A 291 4.33 6.29 -23.17
N HIS A 292 5.10 6.28 -22.08
CA HIS A 292 5.39 5.03 -21.37
C HIS A 292 4.14 4.31 -20.85
N ARG A 293 3.15 5.04 -20.31
CA ARG A 293 1.88 4.44 -19.81
C ARG A 293 0.93 4.08 -20.95
N VAL A 294 0.89 4.93 -21.97
CA VAL A 294 0.09 4.66 -23.17
C VAL A 294 0.61 3.42 -23.89
N LEU A 295 1.93 3.29 -24.01
CA LEU A 295 2.57 2.09 -24.55
C LEU A 295 2.24 0.84 -23.74
N ALA A 296 2.31 0.92 -22.41
CA ALA A 296 1.92 -0.19 -21.54
C ALA A 296 0.45 -0.62 -21.76
N ALA A 297 -0.47 0.34 -21.94
CA ALA A 297 -1.88 0.06 -22.21
C ALA A 297 -2.10 -0.54 -23.61
N ILE A 298 -1.30 -0.15 -24.60
CA ILE A 298 -1.33 -0.73 -25.95
C ILE A 298 -0.78 -2.16 -25.96
N LEU A 299 0.30 -2.41 -25.21
CA LEU A 299 0.93 -3.73 -25.12
C LEU A 299 0.13 -4.73 -24.28
N ALA A 300 -0.82 -4.26 -23.45
CA ALA A 300 -1.75 -5.11 -22.73
C ALA A 300 -2.86 -5.63 -23.65
N LEU A 301 -2.65 -6.75 -24.29
CA LEU A 301 -3.62 -7.39 -25.20
C LEU A 301 -4.65 -8.23 -24.42
N PRO A 302 -5.95 -8.24 -24.85
CA PRO A 302 -6.54 -7.49 -25.97
C PRO A 302 -6.71 -6.01 -25.64
N ILE A 303 -6.53 -5.14 -26.64
CA ILE A 303 -6.60 -3.68 -26.46
C ILE A 303 -8.01 -3.26 -26.02
N ASN A 304 -8.08 -2.67 -24.85
CA ASN A 304 -9.32 -2.07 -24.33
C ASN A 304 -9.27 -0.55 -24.55
N LEU A 305 -10.03 -0.06 -25.54
CA LEU A 305 -10.08 1.37 -25.89
C LEU A 305 -10.44 2.27 -24.71
N LYS A 306 -11.30 1.82 -23.81
CA LYS A 306 -11.67 2.57 -22.61
C LYS A 306 -10.48 2.67 -21.62
N ALA A 307 -9.76 1.58 -21.41
CA ALA A 307 -8.56 1.56 -20.60
C ALA A 307 -7.45 2.43 -21.21
N LEU A 308 -7.29 2.39 -22.54
CA LEU A 308 -6.34 3.24 -23.25
C LEU A 308 -6.67 4.74 -23.06
N MET A 309 -7.93 5.12 -23.24
CA MET A 309 -8.38 6.50 -23.03
C MET A 309 -8.08 6.96 -21.59
N TYR A 310 -8.40 6.15 -20.60
CA TYR A 310 -8.10 6.48 -19.20
C TYR A 310 -6.59 6.55 -18.91
N SER A 311 -5.78 5.70 -19.54
CA SER A 311 -4.33 5.75 -19.42
C SER A 311 -3.74 7.04 -19.99
N ILE A 312 -4.28 7.55 -21.10
CA ILE A 312 -3.91 8.84 -21.64
C ILE A 312 -4.25 9.97 -20.68
N ILE A 313 -5.49 9.98 -20.17
CA ILE A 313 -5.92 10.99 -19.19
C ILE A 313 -5.05 10.92 -17.92
N TYR A 314 -4.80 9.72 -17.41
CA TYR A 314 -3.95 9.53 -16.23
C TYR A 314 -2.53 10.06 -16.47
N SER A 315 -1.92 9.75 -17.61
CA SER A 315 -0.56 10.21 -17.96
C SER A 315 -0.48 11.73 -17.98
N PHE A 316 -1.50 12.37 -18.54
CA PHE A 316 -1.58 13.83 -18.54
C PHE A 316 -1.70 14.41 -17.11
N MET A 317 -2.58 13.81 -16.29
CA MET A 317 -2.72 14.21 -14.89
C MET A 317 -1.42 14.01 -14.10
N ASP A 318 -0.71 12.93 -14.35
CA ASP A 318 0.57 12.61 -13.68
C ASP A 318 1.63 13.70 -13.94
N ILE A 319 1.67 14.23 -15.14
CA ILE A 319 2.56 15.35 -15.50
C ILE A 319 2.15 16.65 -14.81
N VAL A 320 0.86 16.97 -14.80
CA VAL A 320 0.35 18.18 -14.10
C VAL A 320 0.67 18.12 -12.61
N MET A 321 0.62 16.90 -12.02
CA MET A 321 0.95 16.70 -10.61
C MET A 321 2.45 16.55 -10.32
N LEU A 322 3.28 16.52 -11.36
CA LEU A 322 4.70 16.22 -11.25
C LEU A 322 5.45 17.14 -10.27
N PRO A 323 5.25 18.49 -10.27
CA PRO A 323 5.94 19.37 -9.32
C PRO A 323 5.62 19.05 -7.86
N TYR A 324 4.33 18.83 -7.58
CA TYR A 324 3.90 18.44 -6.24
C TYR A 324 4.46 17.07 -5.84
N ARG A 325 4.37 16.09 -6.73
CA ARG A 325 4.88 14.74 -6.46
C ARG A 325 6.39 14.74 -6.22
N ALA A 326 7.14 15.52 -7.00
CA ALA A 326 8.57 15.66 -6.79
C ALA A 326 8.91 16.11 -5.36
N LEU A 327 8.18 17.09 -4.83
CA LEU A 327 8.37 17.58 -3.46
C LEU A 327 7.84 16.60 -2.41
N ALA A 328 6.63 16.06 -2.62
CA ALA A 328 5.98 15.17 -1.65
C ALA A 328 6.76 13.84 -1.50
N ASP A 329 7.18 13.25 -2.61
CA ASP A 329 7.89 11.96 -2.63
C ASP A 329 9.29 12.10 -2.03
N THR A 330 10.05 13.10 -2.50
CA THR A 330 11.40 13.36 -1.98
C THR A 330 11.33 13.76 -0.50
N GLY A 331 10.38 14.60 -0.12
CA GLY A 331 10.18 15.01 1.28
C GLY A 331 9.81 13.82 2.18
N ALA A 332 8.93 12.92 1.72
CA ALA A 332 8.56 11.72 2.45
C ALA A 332 9.74 10.73 2.56
N ALA A 333 10.54 10.57 1.50
CA ALA A 333 11.74 9.74 1.51
C ALA A 333 12.78 10.29 2.49
N MET A 334 13.11 11.57 2.41
CA MET A 334 14.05 12.23 3.31
C MET A 334 13.60 12.17 4.77
N LEU A 335 12.31 12.43 5.04
CA LEU A 335 11.75 12.30 6.39
C LEU A 335 11.86 10.86 6.92
N SER A 336 11.65 9.86 6.05
CA SER A 336 11.80 8.44 6.43
C SER A 336 13.24 8.10 6.76
N ILE A 337 14.21 8.57 5.98
CA ILE A 337 15.65 8.40 6.26
C ILE A 337 16.02 9.06 7.60
N ILE A 338 15.59 10.30 7.83
CA ILE A 338 15.85 10.99 9.09
C ILE A 338 15.27 10.23 10.29
N ARG A 339 14.05 9.71 10.16
CA ARG A 339 13.39 8.90 11.21
C ARG A 339 14.13 7.57 11.44
N LEU A 340 14.61 6.95 10.36
CA LEU A 340 15.41 5.71 10.42
C LEU A 340 16.70 5.93 11.20
N ILE A 341 17.44 7.01 10.88
CA ILE A 341 18.68 7.38 11.59
C ILE A 341 18.39 7.70 13.06
N ARG A 342 17.31 8.44 13.33
CA ARG A 342 16.94 8.84 14.70
C ARG A 342 16.21 7.74 15.48
N LYS A 343 15.79 6.66 14.83
CA LYS A 343 14.96 5.58 15.39
C LYS A 343 13.70 6.08 16.10
N LYS A 344 13.09 7.16 15.61
CA LYS A 344 11.91 7.79 16.21
C LYS A 344 10.78 7.94 15.21
N ASN A 345 9.54 7.71 15.66
CA ASN A 345 8.32 7.95 14.90
C ASN A 345 8.24 7.15 13.60
N LEU A 346 8.81 5.95 13.55
CA LEU A 346 8.85 5.09 12.36
C LEU A 346 7.45 4.61 11.96
N MET A 347 6.62 4.24 12.93
CA MET A 347 5.29 3.66 12.72
C MET A 347 4.13 4.68 12.67
N ILE A 348 4.42 5.99 12.64
CA ILE A 348 3.36 7.01 12.55
C ILE A 348 2.78 7.06 11.15
N TRP A 349 1.50 6.68 11.00
CA TRP A 349 0.74 6.79 9.77
C TRP A 349 -0.77 6.84 10.04
N GLN A 350 -1.55 7.23 9.03
CA GLN A 350 -3.01 7.14 9.02
C GLN A 350 -3.46 6.28 7.86
N THR A 351 -4.53 5.49 8.05
CA THR A 351 -5.14 4.76 6.94
C THR A 351 -5.73 5.74 5.93
N PHE A 352 -5.73 5.38 4.65
CA PHE A 352 -6.33 6.23 3.61
C PHE A 352 -7.82 6.49 3.87
N ALA A 353 -8.52 5.55 4.49
CA ALA A 353 -9.93 5.69 4.88
C ALA A 353 -10.16 6.87 5.86
N HIS A 354 -9.20 7.15 6.73
CA HIS A 354 -9.25 8.25 7.71
C HIS A 354 -8.52 9.51 7.25
N ALA A 355 -7.87 9.48 6.07
CA ALA A 355 -7.22 10.66 5.53
C ALA A 355 -8.28 11.69 5.14
N LYS A 356 -8.36 12.78 5.90
CA LYS A 356 -9.22 13.92 5.57
C LYS A 356 -8.64 14.60 4.33
N GLY A 357 -9.46 14.78 3.29
CA GLY A 357 -9.10 15.58 2.11
C GLY A 357 -8.64 16.95 2.55
N SER A 358 -7.35 17.23 2.43
CA SER A 358 -6.80 18.51 2.83
C SER A 358 -6.96 19.50 1.67
N ARG A 359 -7.70 20.57 1.87
CA ARG A 359 -7.74 21.71 0.93
C ARG A 359 -6.33 22.28 0.69
N VAL A 360 -5.44 22.12 1.66
CA VAL A 360 -4.03 22.53 1.56
C VAL A 360 -3.31 21.75 0.45
N TYR A 361 -3.53 20.44 0.31
CA TYR A 361 -2.94 19.64 -0.78
C TYR A 361 -3.35 20.15 -2.16
N ILE A 362 -4.64 20.49 -2.32
CA ILE A 362 -5.16 21.02 -3.59
C ILE A 362 -4.54 22.40 -3.86
N ALA A 363 -4.52 23.29 -2.85
CA ALA A 363 -3.95 24.62 -2.99
C ALA A 363 -2.44 24.58 -3.33
N VAL A 364 -1.67 23.76 -2.63
CA VAL A 364 -0.24 23.57 -2.90
C VAL A 364 -0.01 23.06 -4.32
N ASN A 365 -0.78 22.05 -4.77
CA ASN A 365 -0.69 21.55 -6.14
C ASN A 365 -0.98 22.65 -7.17
N ILE A 366 -2.05 23.41 -6.99
CA ILE A 366 -2.42 24.50 -7.89
C ILE A 366 -1.29 25.53 -7.97
N ILE A 367 -0.76 25.96 -6.83
CA ILE A 367 0.30 26.97 -6.76
C ILE A 367 1.55 26.46 -7.52
N PHE A 368 2.01 25.24 -7.24
CA PHE A 368 3.20 24.69 -7.90
C PHE A 368 2.98 24.44 -9.39
N SER A 369 1.82 23.92 -9.78
CA SER A 369 1.52 23.66 -11.19
C SER A 369 1.41 24.97 -11.98
N VAL A 370 0.80 26.01 -11.41
CA VAL A 370 0.72 27.34 -12.02
C VAL A 370 2.11 27.96 -12.13
N ALA A 371 2.93 27.92 -11.08
CA ALA A 371 4.30 28.44 -11.10
C ALA A 371 5.14 27.75 -12.18
N MET A 372 5.07 26.42 -12.27
CA MET A 372 5.78 25.64 -13.30
C MET A 372 5.27 25.96 -14.70
N ALA A 373 3.96 26.03 -14.89
CA ALA A 373 3.36 26.40 -16.19
C ALA A 373 3.84 27.77 -16.65
N THR A 374 3.86 28.74 -15.73
CA THR A 374 4.34 30.10 -16.02
C THR A 374 5.83 30.08 -16.40
N THR A 375 6.65 29.34 -15.64
CA THR A 375 8.08 29.21 -15.94
C THR A 375 8.32 28.60 -17.32
N PHE A 376 7.65 27.48 -17.66
CA PHE A 376 7.81 26.84 -18.97
C PHE A 376 7.29 27.74 -20.10
N ALA A 377 6.21 28.48 -19.89
CA ALA A 377 5.70 29.37 -20.90
C ALA A 377 6.63 30.54 -21.19
N VAL A 378 7.26 31.09 -20.15
CA VAL A 378 8.29 32.12 -20.32
C VAL A 378 9.49 31.55 -21.07
N LEU A 379 10.00 30.38 -20.67
CA LEU A 379 11.14 29.73 -21.30
C LEU A 379 10.88 29.32 -22.76
N LEU A 380 9.68 28.79 -23.04
CA LEU A 380 9.32 28.29 -24.37
C LEU A 380 8.59 29.32 -25.23
N LYS A 381 8.35 30.55 -24.72
CA LYS A 381 7.57 31.61 -25.37
C LYS A 381 6.18 31.11 -25.89
N SER A 382 5.56 30.19 -25.15
CA SER A 382 4.31 29.55 -25.54
C SER A 382 3.19 29.85 -24.55
N VAL A 383 2.30 30.75 -24.91
CA VAL A 383 1.12 31.12 -24.11
C VAL A 383 0.10 29.97 -24.00
N PHE A 384 0.01 29.13 -25.04
CA PHE A 384 -0.93 28.00 -25.06
C PHE A 384 -0.70 26.99 -23.95
N LEU A 385 0.55 26.74 -23.57
CA LEU A 385 0.90 25.82 -22.50
C LEU A 385 0.41 26.32 -21.13
N ILE A 386 0.47 27.62 -20.90
CA ILE A 386 -0.05 28.27 -19.68
C ILE A 386 -1.55 28.03 -19.56
N LEU A 387 -2.29 28.36 -20.60
CA LEU A 387 -3.75 28.30 -20.59
C LEU A 387 -4.25 26.86 -20.39
N ALA A 388 -3.62 25.89 -21.06
CA ALA A 388 -3.98 24.47 -20.91
C ALA A 388 -3.71 23.96 -19.48
N LEU A 389 -2.56 24.28 -18.89
CA LEU A 389 -2.20 23.82 -17.54
C LEU A 389 -3.01 24.54 -16.45
N ILE A 390 -3.26 25.85 -16.59
CA ILE A 390 -4.13 26.61 -15.66
C ILE A 390 -5.56 26.08 -15.72
N PHE A 391 -6.12 25.88 -16.91
CA PHE A 391 -7.45 25.31 -17.08
C PHE A 391 -7.56 23.96 -16.41
N PHE A 392 -6.59 23.11 -16.60
CA PHE A 392 -6.59 21.75 -16.03
C PHE A 392 -6.45 21.77 -14.51
N CYS A 393 -5.54 22.57 -13.95
CA CYS A 393 -5.34 22.64 -12.50
C CYS A 393 -6.53 23.27 -11.76
N VAL A 394 -7.15 24.30 -12.35
CA VAL A 394 -8.25 25.05 -11.70
C VAL A 394 -9.59 24.35 -11.90
N VAL A 395 -9.85 23.76 -13.07
CA VAL A 395 -11.16 23.22 -13.45
C VAL A 395 -11.26 21.71 -13.21
N ALA A 396 -10.27 20.94 -13.63
CA ALA A 396 -10.35 19.47 -13.59
C ALA A 396 -10.12 18.91 -12.17
N MET A 397 -9.18 19.44 -11.42
CA MET A 397 -8.80 18.94 -10.10
C MET A 397 -9.91 19.04 -9.03
N PRO A 398 -10.56 20.20 -8.81
CA PRO A 398 -11.66 20.31 -7.86
C PRO A 398 -12.87 19.45 -8.24
N GLY A 399 -13.11 19.26 -9.56
CA GLY A 399 -14.18 18.41 -10.07
C GLY A 399 -13.96 16.92 -9.77
N LEU A 400 -12.70 16.46 -9.81
CA LEU A 400 -12.31 15.08 -9.51
C LEU A 400 -12.37 14.75 -8.02
N SER A 401 -12.15 15.73 -7.14
CA SER A 401 -12.13 15.55 -5.69
C SER A 401 -13.48 15.76 -5.00
N LYS A 402 -14.52 16.25 -5.69
CA LYS A 402 -15.86 16.43 -5.12
C LYS A 402 -16.50 15.09 -4.84
N GLN A 403 -16.43 14.68 -3.59
CA GLN A 403 -17.27 13.61 -3.03
C GLN A 403 -18.74 14.08 -2.99
N LYS A 404 -19.62 13.36 -3.69
CA LYS A 404 -21.03 13.35 -3.28
C LYS A 404 -21.08 12.61 -1.94
N GLN A 405 -21.15 13.34 -0.84
CA GLN A 405 -21.55 12.77 0.45
C GLN A 405 -22.99 12.23 0.34
N LYS A 406 -23.14 11.01 -0.16
CA LYS A 406 -24.35 10.24 0.09
C LYS A 406 -24.27 9.68 1.51
N LYS A 407 -25.16 10.14 2.38
CA LYS A 407 -25.49 9.49 3.65
C LYS A 407 -25.90 8.04 3.35
N ASN A 408 -24.98 7.12 3.41
CA ASN A 408 -25.24 5.68 3.29
C ASN A 408 -24.96 4.98 4.62
N GLY A 409 -25.74 5.33 5.65
CA GLY A 409 -25.75 4.61 6.92
C GLY A 409 -26.74 3.43 7.00
N ALA A 410 -27.46 3.08 5.92
CA ALA A 410 -28.62 2.17 6.09
C ALA A 410 -28.72 1.03 5.05
N LYS A 411 -27.79 0.86 4.11
CA LYS A 411 -27.91 -0.16 3.04
C LYS A 411 -27.00 -1.37 3.15
N ASN A 412 -25.93 -1.32 3.92
CA ASN A 412 -25.01 -2.46 4.06
C ASN A 412 -25.56 -3.66 4.84
N GLN A 413 -26.69 -3.50 5.52
CA GLN A 413 -27.34 -4.62 6.23
C GLN A 413 -28.25 -5.50 5.35
N ARG A 414 -28.55 -5.12 4.12
CA ARG A 414 -29.45 -5.91 3.26
C ARG A 414 -28.74 -6.95 2.39
N PHE A 415 -27.44 -6.83 2.14
CA PHE A 415 -26.71 -7.81 1.31
C PHE A 415 -26.34 -9.08 2.09
N LEU A 416 -26.17 -9.00 3.40
CA LEU A 416 -25.86 -10.16 4.27
C LEU A 416 -27.09 -11.00 4.67
N LYS A 417 -28.30 -10.66 4.18
CA LYS A 417 -29.53 -11.41 4.47
C LYS A 417 -30.02 -12.29 3.32
N ASN A 418 -29.38 -12.25 2.16
CA ASN A 418 -29.81 -12.98 0.95
C ASN A 418 -28.71 -13.88 0.34
N THR A 419 -27.69 -14.20 1.09
CA THR A 419 -26.77 -15.33 0.90
C THR A 419 -26.75 -16.14 2.20
#